data_32e09ca63a230f0d5f95261f5ccc83ad
#
_entry.id   32e09ca63a230f0d5f95261f5ccc83ad
#
_cell.length_a   1.000
_cell.length_b   1.000
_cell.length_c   1.000
_cell.angle_alpha   90.00
_cell.angle_beta   90.00
_cell.angle_gamma   90.00
#
_symmetry.space_group_name_H-M   'P 1'
#
loop_
_entity.id
_entity.type
_entity.pdbx_description
1 polymer ?
#
loop_
_entity_poly.entity_id
_entity_poly.type
_entity_poly.pdbx_seq_one_letter_code
_entity_poly.pdbx_strand_id
1 'polypeptide(L)'
;MSSLESLCLWIALDRLTAADPEHYAIWVVKSPYPGGHVHHDRIWNHTLTQAWQSWQSMFSLRGLPDVPNVSSAYVPQFMLELPDVEGDETAPPQPTSYSSRLMQHLGVNLWQWIFDGPVQSSLDHSYGMAIGQTSMLRLRLEIRDPELISLPWEIMQPQPGRQAVALNQQLLFSRTTIDVDQLTDWGLDNALKILLVLGQDDDEAGRTSALQLEKEAALLKAVLEREEPSLKRPVLRQVDVLLQPSPAELNRHLENGQYNVFFYAGHGVPGPDGGFLSLQADANLSGIELAQVLTRCQVKLAVFNTCWGAQPDRTGQQAIPRSSLAEVLLHHGVPAVLAMRDSIADEEALSFIQVFTQTLATRKPVDMAVAIARQHLLTLYKFNQPAWTLPVLYMHPDFDGDLLYAVPTDITMLPGDSGAGRSRPTLVAIREMEGEGQVWPIYGGLMRIGRLPDNDLVISEPWVSSKHAEIYHRRMTAQGDANYPEATYFLRDFSRYGTFYLELDGWRQVHRQEIPLHPGTRLRFGSNEGRLLEFVVESRPAS
;
A
#
# COMPACT_ATOMS: atom_id res chain seq x y z
N MET A 1 5.61 9.52 -17.43
CA MET A 1 4.89 8.22 -17.52
C MET A 1 3.57 8.44 -16.83
N SER A 2 2.44 8.29 -17.54
CA SER A 2 1.18 8.08 -16.81
C SER A 2 1.45 6.86 -15.92
N SER A 3 1.35 7.03 -14.61
CA SER A 3 1.22 5.88 -13.72
C SER A 3 0.17 4.99 -14.37
N LEU A 4 0.52 3.74 -14.67
CA LEU A 4 -0.51 2.75 -15.00
C LEU A 4 -1.48 2.84 -13.82
N GLU A 5 -2.67 3.39 -14.06
CA GLU A 5 -3.67 3.52 -13.01
C GLU A 5 -3.80 2.16 -12.35
N SER A 6 -3.52 2.10 -11.06
CA SER A 6 -3.59 0.84 -10.33
C SER A 6 -5.02 0.31 -10.46
N LEU A 7 -5.17 -0.93 -10.93
CA LEU A 7 -6.48 -1.54 -11.08
C LEU A 7 -7.16 -1.63 -9.71
N CYS A 8 -8.29 -0.97 -9.57
CA CYS A 8 -9.00 -0.87 -8.30
C CYS A 8 -10.49 -1.19 -8.49
N LEU A 9 -10.97 -2.15 -7.71
CA LEU A 9 -12.39 -2.40 -7.50
C LEU A 9 -12.77 -1.80 -6.14
N TRP A 10 -13.61 -0.79 -6.15
CA TRP A 10 -14.10 -0.12 -4.95
C TRP A 10 -15.58 -0.42 -4.76
N ILE A 11 -15.91 -1.01 -3.62
CA ILE A 11 -17.26 -1.40 -3.21
C ILE A 11 -17.66 -0.61 -1.98
N ALA A 12 -18.86 -0.06 -1.97
CA ALA A 12 -19.44 0.63 -0.83
C ALA A 12 -20.63 -0.15 -0.25
N LEU A 13 -20.76 -0.08 1.07
CA LEU A 13 -21.83 -0.68 1.86
C LEU A 13 -22.54 0.40 2.66
N ASP A 14 -23.87 0.44 2.60
CA ASP A 14 -24.66 1.36 3.41
C ASP A 14 -26.02 0.76 3.77
N ARG A 15 -26.59 1.19 4.89
CA ARG A 15 -27.93 0.79 5.31
C ARG A 15 -28.99 1.58 4.55
N LEU A 16 -30.04 0.92 4.10
CA LEU A 16 -31.18 1.56 3.49
C LEU A 16 -32.14 2.11 4.56
N THR A 17 -32.01 3.38 4.91
CA THR A 17 -32.75 4.01 6.00
C THR A 17 -34.28 4.06 5.78
N ALA A 18 -34.73 3.95 4.52
CA ALA A 18 -36.14 3.94 4.16
C ALA A 18 -36.78 2.53 4.14
N ALA A 19 -35.96 1.49 4.34
CA ALA A 19 -36.39 0.11 4.37
C ALA A 19 -36.35 -0.45 5.82
N ASP A 20 -36.56 -1.75 5.98
CA ASP A 20 -36.35 -2.40 7.26
C ASP A 20 -34.87 -2.33 7.67
N PRO A 21 -34.55 -2.32 8.98
CA PRO A 21 -33.19 -2.13 9.49
C PRO A 21 -32.18 -3.18 9.03
N GLU A 22 -32.64 -4.29 8.45
CA GLU A 22 -31.81 -5.38 7.93
C GLU A 22 -31.47 -5.22 6.43
N HIS A 23 -31.94 -4.14 5.77
CA HIS A 23 -31.70 -3.91 4.34
C HIS A 23 -30.51 -2.99 4.11
N TYR A 24 -29.61 -3.44 3.23
CA TYR A 24 -28.38 -2.75 2.86
C TYR A 24 -28.27 -2.62 1.35
N ALA A 25 -27.65 -1.53 0.91
CA ALA A 25 -27.21 -1.35 -0.46
C ALA A 25 -25.72 -1.68 -0.56
N ILE A 26 -25.36 -2.42 -1.59
CA ILE A 26 -23.99 -2.73 -1.96
C ILE A 26 -23.79 -2.31 -3.41
N TRP A 27 -22.85 -1.41 -3.67
CA TRP A 27 -22.62 -0.96 -5.03
C TRP A 27 -21.14 -0.81 -5.36
N VAL A 28 -20.82 -0.95 -6.63
CA VAL A 28 -19.49 -0.73 -7.17
C VAL A 28 -19.31 0.76 -7.45
N VAL A 29 -18.44 1.42 -6.67
CA VAL A 29 -18.11 2.84 -6.82
C VAL A 29 -17.14 3.05 -7.98
N LYS A 30 -16.12 2.19 -8.08
CA LYS A 30 -15.11 2.21 -9.14
C LYS A 30 -14.78 0.78 -9.55
N SER A 31 -14.60 0.55 -10.83
CA SER A 31 -14.18 -0.74 -11.39
C SER A 31 -13.22 -0.52 -12.56
N PRO A 32 -12.19 -1.36 -12.72
CA PRO A 32 -11.35 -1.35 -13.93
C PRO A 32 -12.13 -1.71 -15.21
N TYR A 33 -13.21 -2.46 -15.06
CA TYR A 33 -14.06 -2.86 -16.19
C TYR A 33 -15.02 -1.72 -16.58
N PRO A 34 -15.10 -1.34 -17.86
CA PRO A 34 -15.93 -0.22 -18.31
C PRO A 34 -17.42 -0.58 -18.41
N GLY A 35 -17.99 -1.13 -17.37
CA GLY A 35 -19.38 -1.65 -17.35
C GLY A 35 -20.38 -0.83 -16.54
N GLY A 36 -20.01 0.34 -16.05
CA GLY A 36 -20.86 1.18 -15.20
C GLY A 36 -20.94 0.71 -13.74
N HIS A 37 -21.66 1.48 -12.94
CA HIS A 37 -21.85 1.16 -11.52
C HIS A 37 -22.93 0.08 -11.36
N VAL A 38 -22.58 -0.98 -10.65
CA VAL A 38 -23.51 -2.06 -10.29
C VAL A 38 -24.08 -1.77 -8.92
N HIS A 39 -25.39 -1.81 -8.80
CA HIS A 39 -26.11 -1.64 -7.55
C HIS A 39 -26.80 -2.95 -7.16
N HIS A 40 -26.73 -3.31 -5.89
CA HIS A 40 -27.31 -4.57 -5.40
C HIS A 40 -27.78 -4.42 -3.95
N ASP A 41 -29.06 -4.75 -3.70
CA ASP A 41 -29.69 -4.71 -2.40
C ASP A 41 -29.50 -6.05 -1.68
N ARG A 42 -29.10 -6.00 -0.41
CA ARG A 42 -28.86 -7.19 0.39
C ARG A 42 -29.55 -7.11 1.74
N ILE A 43 -30.02 -8.25 2.19
CA ILE A 43 -30.60 -8.42 3.53
C ILE A 43 -29.54 -9.00 4.46
N TRP A 44 -29.35 -8.36 5.62
CA TRP A 44 -28.56 -8.91 6.70
C TRP A 44 -29.34 -10.00 7.41
N ASN A 45 -28.97 -11.26 7.24
CA ASN A 45 -29.71 -12.39 7.73
C ASN A 45 -29.31 -12.79 9.16
N HIS A 46 -30.18 -13.56 9.82
CA HIS A 46 -29.97 -14.05 11.18
C HIS A 46 -28.71 -14.93 11.31
N THR A 47 -28.34 -15.68 10.27
CA THR A 47 -27.12 -16.51 10.24
C THR A 47 -25.86 -15.68 10.40
N LEU A 48 -25.77 -14.54 9.71
CA LEU A 48 -24.65 -13.60 9.85
C LEU A 48 -24.59 -13.03 11.27
N THR A 49 -25.74 -12.65 11.84
CA THR A 49 -25.80 -12.17 13.24
C THR A 49 -25.31 -13.23 14.21
N GLN A 50 -25.77 -14.48 14.09
CA GLN A 50 -25.34 -15.57 14.97
C GLN A 50 -23.85 -15.88 14.81
N ALA A 51 -23.35 -15.93 13.58
CA ALA A 51 -21.92 -16.16 13.31
C ALA A 51 -21.06 -15.04 13.89
N TRP A 52 -21.50 -13.77 13.75
CA TRP A 52 -20.81 -12.63 14.33
C TRP A 52 -20.81 -12.65 15.87
N GLN A 53 -21.94 -12.94 16.49
CA GLN A 53 -22.04 -13.07 17.95
C GLN A 53 -21.16 -14.21 18.49
N SER A 54 -21.15 -15.34 17.79
CA SER A 54 -20.29 -16.48 18.14
C SER A 54 -18.80 -16.13 18.00
N TRP A 55 -18.46 -15.36 16.97
CA TRP A 55 -17.10 -14.82 16.78
C TRP A 55 -16.68 -13.92 17.95
N GLN A 56 -17.52 -12.95 18.31
CA GLN A 56 -17.24 -12.06 19.43
C GLN A 56 -17.03 -12.83 20.73
N SER A 57 -17.92 -13.76 21.04
CA SER A 57 -17.82 -14.61 22.24
C SER A 57 -16.56 -15.47 22.26
N MET A 58 -16.20 -16.05 21.12
CA MET A 58 -15.03 -16.93 21.01
C MET A 58 -13.71 -16.18 21.19
N PHE A 59 -13.59 -15.00 20.61
CA PHE A 59 -12.32 -14.29 20.54
C PHE A 59 -12.15 -13.21 21.61
N SER A 60 -13.24 -12.70 22.22
CA SER A 60 -13.16 -11.83 23.39
C SER A 60 -12.84 -12.57 24.70
N LEU A 61 -13.05 -13.89 24.76
CA LEU A 61 -12.73 -14.72 25.93
C LEU A 61 -11.23 -14.95 26.18
N ARG A 62 -10.34 -14.36 25.41
CA ARG A 62 -8.88 -14.55 25.53
C ARG A 62 -8.18 -13.55 26.46
N GLY A 63 -8.87 -12.99 27.43
CA GLY A 63 -8.30 -12.00 28.33
C GLY A 63 -8.11 -10.63 27.67
N LEU A 64 -8.76 -10.41 26.54
CA LEU A 64 -8.93 -9.09 25.97
C LEU A 64 -9.72 -8.22 26.97
N PRO A 65 -9.36 -6.94 27.16
CA PRO A 65 -10.10 -6.05 28.03
C PRO A 65 -11.58 -6.07 27.64
N ASP A 66 -12.46 -5.92 28.62
CA ASP A 66 -13.91 -5.87 28.42
C ASP A 66 -14.22 -4.92 27.25
N VAL A 67 -14.51 -5.54 26.11
CA VAL A 67 -14.89 -4.78 24.93
C VAL A 67 -16.22 -4.12 25.26
N PRO A 68 -16.37 -2.80 25.26
CA PRO A 68 -17.59 -2.11 25.70
C PRO A 68 -18.86 -2.57 24.99
N ASN A 69 -18.71 -3.39 23.96
CA ASN A 69 -19.73 -3.83 23.02
C ASN A 69 -20.19 -5.26 23.20
N VAL A 70 -19.54 -6.02 24.07
CA VAL A 70 -20.01 -7.33 24.48
C VAL A 70 -20.68 -7.11 25.82
N SER A 71 -22.01 -6.93 25.81
CA SER A 71 -22.71 -7.00 27.09
C SER A 71 -22.36 -8.33 27.71
N SER A 72 -21.80 -8.33 28.92
CA SER A 72 -21.50 -9.53 29.73
C SER A 72 -22.70 -10.46 29.94
N ALA A 73 -23.90 -10.06 29.51
CA ALA A 73 -25.13 -10.83 29.49
C ALA A 73 -25.28 -11.70 28.24
N TYR A 74 -24.46 -11.55 27.21
CA TYR A 74 -24.59 -12.32 25.98
C TYR A 74 -23.42 -13.29 25.77
N VAL A 75 -23.31 -14.26 26.65
CA VAL A 75 -22.57 -15.48 26.33
C VAL A 75 -23.57 -16.37 25.61
N PRO A 76 -23.36 -16.79 24.36
CA PRO A 76 -24.26 -17.72 23.71
C PRO A 76 -24.37 -18.98 24.61
N GLN A 77 -25.57 -19.32 25.02
CA GLN A 77 -25.79 -20.52 25.87
C GLN A 77 -25.48 -21.80 25.10
N PHE A 78 -25.34 -21.71 23.78
CA PHE A 78 -25.04 -22.85 22.91
C PHE A 78 -24.03 -22.42 21.84
N MET A 79 -23.04 -23.29 21.58
CA MET A 79 -22.15 -23.12 20.40
C MET A 79 -23.00 -23.24 19.13
N LEU A 80 -22.75 -22.35 18.17
CA LEU A 80 -23.37 -22.42 16.84
C LEU A 80 -23.03 -23.79 16.22
N GLU A 81 -24.05 -24.53 15.79
CA GLU A 81 -23.86 -25.74 15.00
C GLU A 81 -23.32 -25.33 13.62
N LEU A 82 -22.02 -25.56 13.41
CA LEU A 82 -21.36 -25.25 12.15
C LEU A 82 -21.49 -26.44 11.20
N PRO A 83 -21.83 -26.22 9.92
CA PRO A 83 -21.85 -27.29 8.95
C PRO A 83 -20.48 -27.96 8.89
N ASP A 84 -20.47 -29.28 8.78
CA ASP A 84 -19.23 -30.00 8.52
C ASP A 84 -18.69 -29.56 7.18
N VAL A 85 -17.40 -29.23 7.12
CA VAL A 85 -16.74 -28.96 5.86
C VAL A 85 -16.67 -30.30 5.13
N GLU A 86 -17.42 -30.43 4.04
CA GLU A 86 -17.27 -31.57 3.12
C GLU A 86 -15.82 -31.50 2.57
N GLY A 87 -14.92 -32.20 3.25
CA GLY A 87 -13.54 -32.39 2.81
C GLY A 87 -13.52 -33.51 1.77
N ASP A 88 -12.58 -33.40 0.84
CA ASP A 88 -12.22 -34.47 -0.07
C ASP A 88 -12.08 -35.78 0.71
N GLU A 89 -12.91 -36.79 0.40
CA GLU A 89 -13.00 -38.09 1.09
C GLU A 89 -11.67 -38.87 1.09
N THR A 90 -10.65 -38.37 0.42
CA THR A 90 -9.33 -39.01 0.27
C THR A 90 -8.27 -38.53 1.24
N ALA A 91 -8.51 -37.43 2.02
CA ALA A 91 -7.56 -36.92 3.00
C ALA A 91 -7.96 -37.34 4.43
N PRO A 92 -7.04 -37.79 5.30
CA PRO A 92 -7.35 -38.09 6.68
C PRO A 92 -7.89 -36.82 7.36
N PRO A 93 -9.06 -36.89 8.05
CA PRO A 93 -9.68 -35.73 8.65
C PRO A 93 -8.77 -35.20 9.77
N GLN A 94 -8.09 -34.08 9.51
CA GLN A 94 -7.49 -33.33 10.60
C GLN A 94 -8.63 -32.68 11.40
N PRO A 95 -8.68 -32.84 12.73
CA PRO A 95 -9.72 -32.22 13.54
C PRO A 95 -9.55 -30.71 13.47
N THR A 96 -10.29 -30.05 12.58
CA THR A 96 -10.38 -28.60 12.53
C THR A 96 -11.03 -28.11 13.82
N SER A 97 -10.34 -27.25 14.56
CA SER A 97 -10.87 -26.70 15.81
C SER A 97 -12.16 -25.90 15.53
N TYR A 98 -13.08 -25.85 16.50
CA TYR A 98 -14.29 -25.05 16.39
C TYR A 98 -13.99 -23.60 15.98
N SER A 99 -12.96 -22.98 16.56
CA SER A 99 -12.52 -21.62 16.23
C SER A 99 -12.12 -21.45 14.75
N SER A 100 -11.47 -22.45 14.16
CA SER A 100 -11.11 -22.43 12.73
C SER A 100 -12.36 -22.55 11.85
N ARG A 101 -13.27 -23.43 12.18
CA ARG A 101 -14.55 -23.59 11.44
C ARG A 101 -15.41 -22.33 11.55
N LEU A 102 -15.50 -21.72 12.73
CA LEU A 102 -16.24 -20.48 12.93
C LEU A 102 -15.65 -19.33 12.09
N MET A 103 -14.33 -19.21 12.06
CA MET A 103 -13.64 -18.21 11.25
C MET A 103 -13.92 -18.38 9.76
N GLN A 104 -13.87 -19.61 9.26
CA GLN A 104 -14.22 -19.93 7.88
C GLN A 104 -15.70 -19.66 7.60
N HIS A 105 -16.58 -20.09 8.48
CA HIS A 105 -18.02 -19.92 8.31
C HIS A 105 -18.39 -18.43 8.22
N LEU A 106 -17.92 -17.61 9.16
CA LEU A 106 -18.16 -16.17 9.11
C LEU A 106 -17.55 -15.54 7.85
N GLY A 107 -16.31 -15.92 7.50
CA GLY A 107 -15.63 -15.38 6.33
C GLY A 107 -16.34 -15.70 5.00
N VAL A 108 -16.86 -16.93 4.85
CA VAL A 108 -17.64 -17.33 3.67
C VAL A 108 -18.98 -16.59 3.62
N ASN A 109 -19.68 -16.46 4.75
CA ASN A 109 -20.95 -15.73 4.78
C ASN A 109 -20.78 -14.24 4.48
N LEU A 110 -19.74 -13.59 5.01
CA LEU A 110 -19.42 -12.19 4.68
C LEU A 110 -19.08 -12.02 3.19
N TRP A 111 -18.28 -12.94 2.63
CA TRP A 111 -17.99 -12.93 1.20
C TRP A 111 -19.26 -13.06 0.36
N GLN A 112 -20.07 -14.08 0.60
CA GLN A 112 -21.31 -14.34 -0.14
C GLN A 112 -22.33 -13.21 0.03
N TRP A 113 -22.29 -12.51 1.17
CA TRP A 113 -23.16 -11.38 1.41
C TRP A 113 -22.79 -10.17 0.54
N ILE A 114 -21.50 -9.93 0.26
CA ILE A 114 -21.03 -8.86 -0.64
C ILE A 114 -21.04 -9.34 -2.10
N PHE A 115 -20.35 -10.45 -2.35
CA PHE A 115 -20.07 -10.92 -3.70
C PHE A 115 -21.13 -11.95 -4.13
N ASP A 116 -22.17 -11.42 -4.76
CA ASP A 116 -23.24 -12.20 -5.38
C ASP A 116 -23.72 -11.48 -6.64
N GLY A 117 -24.21 -12.25 -7.61
CA GLY A 117 -24.77 -11.73 -8.86
C GLY A 117 -23.86 -10.71 -9.57
N PRO A 118 -24.37 -9.48 -9.81
CA PRO A 118 -23.61 -8.46 -10.55
C PRO A 118 -22.31 -8.00 -9.85
N VAL A 119 -22.27 -7.97 -8.51
CA VAL A 119 -21.06 -7.56 -7.77
C VAL A 119 -19.96 -8.60 -7.91
N GLN A 120 -20.32 -9.91 -7.86
CA GLN A 120 -19.37 -10.99 -8.15
C GLN A 120 -18.85 -10.89 -9.59
N SER A 121 -19.72 -10.63 -10.56
CA SER A 121 -19.31 -10.47 -11.96
C SER A 121 -18.33 -9.29 -12.13
N SER A 122 -18.53 -8.18 -11.40
CA SER A 122 -17.60 -7.04 -11.43
C SER A 122 -16.25 -7.41 -10.87
N LEU A 123 -16.18 -8.23 -9.81
CA LEU A 123 -14.93 -8.73 -9.26
C LEU A 123 -14.22 -9.65 -10.25
N ASP A 124 -14.94 -10.62 -10.84
CA ASP A 124 -14.37 -11.60 -11.76
C ASP A 124 -13.77 -10.93 -13.02
N HIS A 125 -14.49 -9.96 -13.60
CA HIS A 125 -13.98 -9.20 -14.74
C HIS A 125 -12.77 -8.35 -14.36
N SER A 126 -12.81 -7.65 -13.23
CA SER A 126 -11.70 -6.83 -12.76
C SER A 126 -10.46 -7.66 -12.47
N TYR A 127 -10.65 -8.85 -11.87
CA TYR A 127 -9.57 -9.78 -11.58
C TYR A 127 -8.98 -10.39 -12.86
N GLY A 128 -9.85 -10.74 -13.83
CA GLY A 128 -9.41 -11.19 -15.16
C GLY A 128 -8.56 -10.15 -15.89
N MET A 129 -8.94 -8.86 -15.81
CA MET A 129 -8.13 -7.75 -16.36
C MET A 129 -6.78 -7.64 -15.67
N ALA A 130 -6.74 -7.74 -14.33
CA ALA A 130 -5.49 -7.69 -13.57
C ALA A 130 -4.53 -8.82 -13.98
N ILE A 131 -5.03 -10.04 -14.11
CA ILE A 131 -4.25 -11.19 -14.58
C ILE A 131 -3.73 -10.92 -16.00
N GLY A 132 -4.60 -10.45 -16.91
CA GLY A 132 -4.23 -10.16 -18.30
C GLY A 132 -3.14 -9.09 -18.43
N GLN A 133 -3.06 -8.15 -17.48
CA GLN A 133 -2.05 -7.09 -17.43
C GLN A 133 -0.85 -7.45 -16.54
N THR A 134 -0.80 -8.64 -15.98
CA THR A 134 0.23 -9.07 -15.01
C THR A 134 0.36 -8.08 -13.84
N SER A 135 -0.76 -7.52 -13.41
CA SER A 135 -0.86 -6.55 -12.32
C SER A 135 -1.70 -7.08 -11.15
N MET A 136 -1.65 -6.38 -10.02
CA MET A 136 -2.48 -6.68 -8.86
C MET A 136 -3.81 -5.93 -8.97
N LEU A 137 -4.88 -6.53 -8.43
CA LEU A 137 -6.15 -5.85 -8.22
C LEU A 137 -6.23 -5.35 -6.78
N ARG A 138 -6.56 -4.08 -6.57
CA ARG A 138 -6.89 -3.53 -5.26
C ARG A 138 -8.39 -3.63 -5.03
N LEU A 139 -8.77 -4.28 -3.94
CA LEU A 139 -10.15 -4.32 -3.46
C LEU A 139 -10.27 -3.34 -2.29
N ARG A 140 -11.01 -2.26 -2.49
CA ARG A 140 -11.31 -1.27 -1.48
C ARG A 140 -12.74 -1.41 -1.01
N LEU A 141 -12.91 -1.54 0.31
CA LEU A 141 -14.21 -1.67 0.95
C LEU A 141 -14.51 -0.40 1.73
N GLU A 142 -15.54 0.33 1.31
CA GLU A 142 -16.09 1.48 2.00
C GLU A 142 -17.29 1.03 2.84
N ILE A 143 -17.23 1.23 4.15
CA ILE A 143 -18.27 0.85 5.08
C ILE A 143 -18.89 2.11 5.65
N ARG A 144 -20.09 2.47 5.21
CA ARG A 144 -20.78 3.69 5.65
C ARG A 144 -21.63 3.45 6.89
N ASP A 145 -22.15 2.25 7.06
CA ASP A 145 -22.88 1.87 8.27
C ASP A 145 -21.88 1.57 9.41
N PRO A 146 -21.89 2.38 10.49
CA PRO A 146 -20.93 2.23 11.58
C PRO A 146 -21.03 0.92 12.33
N GLU A 147 -22.19 0.26 12.35
CA GLU A 147 -22.38 -1.05 12.98
C GLU A 147 -21.58 -2.16 12.28
N LEU A 148 -21.32 -1.99 10.99
CA LEU A 148 -20.56 -2.94 10.18
C LEU A 148 -19.05 -2.72 10.24
N ILE A 149 -18.56 -1.60 10.78
CA ILE A 149 -17.12 -1.27 10.85
C ILE A 149 -16.37 -2.30 11.71
N SER A 150 -16.99 -2.75 12.81
CA SER A 150 -16.37 -3.69 13.76
C SER A 150 -16.23 -5.12 13.22
N LEU A 151 -16.90 -5.47 12.13
CA LEU A 151 -16.81 -6.80 11.52
C LEU A 151 -15.41 -7.09 10.95
N PRO A 152 -14.94 -8.34 11.05
CA PRO A 152 -13.64 -8.74 10.54
C PRO A 152 -13.66 -9.02 9.03
N TRP A 153 -13.89 -7.99 8.21
CA TRP A 153 -13.94 -8.13 6.75
C TRP A 153 -12.68 -8.76 6.15
N GLU A 154 -11.58 -8.67 6.86
CA GLU A 154 -10.28 -9.24 6.53
C GLU A 154 -10.33 -10.77 6.33
N ILE A 155 -11.27 -11.47 6.99
CA ILE A 155 -11.42 -12.94 6.91
C ILE A 155 -12.27 -13.41 5.72
N MET A 156 -12.87 -12.50 4.94
CA MET A 156 -13.70 -12.87 3.80
C MET A 156 -12.97 -13.85 2.88
N GLN A 157 -13.67 -14.93 2.49
CA GLN A 157 -13.15 -15.95 1.59
C GLN A 157 -14.29 -16.56 0.74
N PRO A 158 -14.04 -16.84 -0.56
CA PRO A 158 -15.11 -17.26 -1.47
C PRO A 158 -15.70 -18.65 -1.12
N GLN A 159 -14.89 -19.52 -0.52
CA GLN A 159 -15.25 -20.90 -0.17
C GLN A 159 -14.40 -21.38 1.01
N PRO A 160 -14.86 -22.39 1.77
CA PRO A 160 -14.04 -23.02 2.79
C PRO A 160 -12.70 -23.52 2.20
N GLY A 161 -11.61 -23.33 2.94
CA GLY A 161 -10.26 -23.74 2.52
C GLY A 161 -9.59 -22.83 1.48
N ARG A 162 -10.28 -21.80 0.97
CA ARG A 162 -9.65 -20.76 0.16
C ARG A 162 -8.99 -19.71 1.05
N GLN A 163 -8.01 -19.02 0.48
CA GLN A 163 -7.30 -17.96 1.19
C GLN A 163 -8.25 -16.78 1.48
N ALA A 164 -8.18 -16.24 2.71
CA ALA A 164 -8.91 -15.04 3.07
C ALA A 164 -8.39 -13.83 2.26
N VAL A 165 -9.29 -12.88 1.97
CA VAL A 165 -9.02 -11.73 1.11
C VAL A 165 -7.81 -10.91 1.59
N ALA A 166 -7.67 -10.70 2.89
CA ALA A 166 -6.60 -9.91 3.46
C ALA A 166 -5.23 -10.59 3.49
N LEU A 167 -5.17 -11.87 3.11
CA LEU A 167 -3.94 -12.64 2.96
C LEU A 167 -3.48 -12.74 1.50
N ASN A 168 -4.31 -12.30 0.56
CA ASN A 168 -4.04 -12.44 -0.87
C ASN A 168 -3.06 -11.36 -1.35
N GLN A 169 -2.06 -11.75 -2.13
CA GLN A 169 -1.06 -10.84 -2.70
C GLN A 169 -1.38 -10.43 -4.15
N GLN A 170 -2.36 -11.03 -4.80
CA GLN A 170 -2.85 -10.64 -6.12
C GLN A 170 -4.12 -9.80 -6.03
N LEU A 171 -4.89 -9.97 -4.95
CA LEU A 171 -6.07 -9.18 -4.60
C LEU A 171 -5.78 -8.46 -3.29
N LEU A 172 -5.27 -7.23 -3.36
CA LEU A 172 -4.86 -6.47 -2.20
C LEU A 172 -6.06 -5.80 -1.54
N PHE A 173 -6.29 -6.10 -0.27
CA PHE A 173 -7.46 -5.64 0.47
C PHE A 173 -7.14 -4.46 1.39
N SER A 174 -7.94 -3.41 1.32
CA SER A 174 -7.96 -2.30 2.27
C SER A 174 -9.38 -1.77 2.49
N ARG A 175 -9.60 -1.12 3.62
CA ARG A 175 -10.79 -0.30 3.85
C ARG A 175 -10.54 1.12 3.33
N THR A 176 -11.62 1.86 3.03
CA THR A 176 -11.55 3.25 2.56
C THR A 176 -12.79 4.03 3.00
N THR A 177 -12.80 5.32 2.77
CA THR A 177 -13.97 6.19 2.89
C THR A 177 -13.98 7.21 1.74
N ILE A 178 -15.16 7.70 1.33
CA ILE A 178 -15.29 8.68 0.25
C ILE A 178 -15.14 10.12 0.72
N ASP A 179 -15.45 10.37 1.98
CA ASP A 179 -15.42 11.71 2.54
C ASP A 179 -14.01 12.00 3.06
N VAL A 180 -13.14 12.38 2.14
CA VAL A 180 -11.72 12.62 2.38
C VAL A 180 -11.28 13.92 1.72
N ASP A 181 -10.36 14.62 2.37
CA ASP A 181 -9.67 15.76 1.78
C ASP A 181 -8.79 15.30 0.61
N GLN A 182 -8.68 16.13 -0.41
CA GLN A 182 -7.89 15.80 -1.59
C GLN A 182 -6.42 15.53 -1.22
N LEU A 183 -5.87 14.42 -1.69
CA LEU A 183 -4.44 14.14 -1.51
C LEU A 183 -3.58 15.19 -2.21
N THR A 184 -2.64 15.73 -1.47
CA THR A 184 -1.56 16.52 -2.04
C THR A 184 -0.56 15.56 -2.70
N ASP A 185 -0.05 15.90 -3.89
CA ASP A 185 1.03 15.12 -4.52
C ASP A 185 2.35 15.34 -3.77
N TRP A 186 2.62 14.47 -2.81
CA TRP A 186 3.82 14.54 -1.97
C TRP A 186 5.02 13.81 -2.57
N GLY A 187 4.89 13.29 -3.80
CA GLY A 187 5.93 12.49 -4.44
C GLY A 187 6.28 11.23 -3.66
N LEU A 188 7.27 10.50 -4.11
CA LEU A 188 7.78 9.30 -3.42
C LEU A 188 9.08 9.63 -2.66
N ASP A 189 9.41 8.83 -1.66
CA ASP A 189 10.61 9.03 -0.84
C ASP A 189 11.74 8.04 -1.19
N ASN A 190 12.97 8.38 -0.83
CA ASN A 190 14.13 7.49 -1.00
C ASN A 190 14.44 6.65 0.24
N ALA A 191 13.89 7.04 1.39
CA ALA A 191 14.14 6.44 2.70
C ALA A 191 12.85 6.34 3.52
N LEU A 192 12.81 5.41 4.46
CA LEU A 192 11.80 5.36 5.51
C LEU A 192 12.30 6.18 6.70
N LYS A 193 11.66 7.31 6.94
CA LYS A 193 11.90 8.16 8.11
C LYS A 193 10.73 8.01 9.07
N ILE A 194 10.94 7.31 10.16
CA ILE A 194 9.93 6.87 11.10
C ILE A 194 10.06 7.69 12.39
N LEU A 195 8.98 8.34 12.81
CA LEU A 195 8.86 8.85 14.16
C LEU A 195 8.13 7.81 15.02
N LEU A 196 8.84 7.18 15.93
CA LEU A 196 8.30 6.23 16.91
C LEU A 196 7.95 6.98 18.20
N VAL A 197 6.68 7.00 18.55
CA VAL A 197 6.15 7.62 19.77
C VAL A 197 5.63 6.54 20.70
N LEU A 198 6.16 6.47 21.92
CA LEU A 198 5.62 5.65 22.98
C LEU A 198 4.83 6.54 23.93
N GLY A 199 3.53 6.29 24.01
CA GLY A 199 2.62 6.94 24.93
C GLY A 199 2.61 6.30 26.31
N GLN A 200 1.63 6.68 27.11
CA GLN A 200 1.39 6.05 28.41
C GLN A 200 0.72 4.69 28.21
N ASP A 201 1.11 3.73 29.05
CA ASP A 201 0.45 2.44 29.17
C ASP A 201 -0.47 2.44 30.40
N ASP A 202 -1.67 1.84 30.28
CA ASP A 202 -2.65 1.74 31.37
C ASP A 202 -2.38 0.51 32.25
N ASP A 203 -1.23 0.44 32.88
CA ASP A 203 -1.11 -0.45 34.03
C ASP A 203 -1.97 0.10 35.18
N GLU A 204 -3.01 -0.67 35.62
CA GLU A 204 -3.89 -0.34 36.77
C GLU A 204 -3.11 0.02 38.05
N ALA A 205 -1.80 -0.16 38.06
CA ALA A 205 -0.91 0.15 39.17
C ALA A 205 -0.10 1.45 38.98
N GLY A 206 -0.19 2.14 37.83
CA GLY A 206 0.52 3.43 37.59
C GLY A 206 2.04 3.33 37.71
N ARG A 207 2.65 2.17 37.42
CA ARG A 207 4.06 1.86 37.70
C ARG A 207 4.84 1.27 36.53
N THR A 208 4.46 1.56 35.30
CA THR A 208 5.39 1.25 34.21
C THR A 208 6.66 2.08 34.45
N SER A 209 7.74 1.43 34.85
CA SER A 209 8.96 2.17 35.19
C SER A 209 9.51 2.76 33.89
N ALA A 210 10.06 3.98 33.94
CA ALA A 210 10.75 4.59 32.80
C ALA A 210 11.73 3.62 32.12
N LEU A 211 12.35 2.71 32.87
CA LEU A 211 13.24 1.68 32.40
C LEU A 211 12.55 0.60 31.53
N GLN A 212 11.27 0.29 31.79
CA GLN A 212 10.49 -0.65 30.95
C GLN A 212 10.14 0.01 29.63
N LEU A 213 9.68 1.25 29.66
CA LEU A 213 9.36 2.03 28.46
C LEU A 213 10.60 2.23 27.56
N GLU A 214 11.77 2.52 28.15
CA GLU A 214 13.03 2.61 27.39
C GLU A 214 13.42 1.28 26.73
N LYS A 215 13.18 0.15 27.40
CA LYS A 215 13.45 -1.19 26.85
C LYS A 215 12.51 -1.51 25.69
N GLU A 216 11.23 -1.19 25.83
CA GLU A 216 10.24 -1.37 24.78
C GLU A 216 10.58 -0.50 23.57
N ALA A 217 10.91 0.77 23.79
CA ALA A 217 11.36 1.67 22.74
C ALA A 217 12.60 1.16 22.00
N ALA A 218 13.59 0.66 22.75
CA ALA A 218 14.81 0.09 22.18
C ALA A 218 14.51 -1.17 21.33
N LEU A 219 13.58 -2.02 21.79
CA LEU A 219 13.15 -3.22 21.09
C LEU A 219 12.42 -2.86 19.79
N LEU A 220 11.44 -1.98 19.84
CA LEU A 220 10.69 -1.50 18.67
C LEU A 220 11.63 -0.81 17.67
N LYS A 221 12.51 0.05 18.14
CA LYS A 221 13.52 0.70 17.29
C LYS A 221 14.40 -0.33 16.58
N ALA A 222 14.92 -1.32 17.32
CA ALA A 222 15.75 -2.37 16.75
C ALA A 222 15.01 -3.21 15.69
N VAL A 223 13.70 -3.45 15.89
CA VAL A 223 12.84 -4.14 14.92
C VAL A 223 12.63 -3.29 13.67
N LEU A 224 12.36 -2.00 13.84
CA LEU A 224 12.11 -1.07 12.74
C LEU A 224 13.37 -0.79 11.90
N GLU A 225 14.54 -0.72 12.53
CA GLU A 225 15.84 -0.48 11.86
C GLU A 225 16.49 -1.75 11.32
N ARG A 226 15.99 -2.95 11.66
CA ARG A 226 16.62 -4.23 11.31
C ARG A 226 16.80 -4.39 9.81
N GLU A 227 18.05 -4.39 9.37
CA GLU A 227 18.42 -4.63 7.99
C GLU A 227 18.37 -6.13 7.65
N GLU A 228 17.92 -6.43 6.41
CA GLU A 228 18.02 -7.78 5.88
C GLU A 228 19.28 -7.89 5.01
N PRO A 229 20.26 -8.72 5.39
CA PRO A 229 21.53 -8.83 4.65
C PRO A 229 21.37 -9.31 3.20
N SER A 230 20.23 -9.93 2.88
CA SER A 230 19.93 -10.46 1.55
C SER A 230 19.51 -9.39 0.54
N LEU A 231 19.17 -8.17 0.97
CA LEU A 231 18.72 -7.10 0.08
C LEU A 231 19.90 -6.47 -0.64
N LYS A 232 19.96 -6.62 -1.96
CA LYS A 232 21.01 -6.03 -2.82
C LYS A 232 21.08 -4.50 -2.75
N ARG A 233 20.02 -3.81 -2.30
CA ARG A 233 19.93 -2.35 -2.13
C ARG A 233 18.97 -2.04 -0.97
N PRO A 234 19.44 -2.07 0.28
CA PRO A 234 18.60 -1.73 1.43
C PRO A 234 18.14 -0.27 1.33
N VAL A 235 16.88 -0.04 1.68
CA VAL A 235 16.35 1.31 1.90
C VAL A 235 16.88 1.81 3.23
N LEU A 236 17.38 3.03 3.26
CA LEU A 236 17.75 3.68 4.51
C LEU A 236 16.51 3.79 5.40
N ARG A 237 16.63 3.30 6.62
CA ARG A 237 15.62 3.43 7.67
C ARG A 237 16.20 4.25 8.79
N GLN A 238 15.56 5.34 9.11
CA GLN A 238 15.90 6.22 10.22
C GLN A 238 14.72 6.23 11.19
N VAL A 239 14.98 5.91 12.45
CA VAL A 239 13.95 5.87 13.49
C VAL A 239 14.35 6.82 14.61
N ASP A 240 13.57 7.88 14.76
CA ASP A 240 13.65 8.78 15.90
C ASP A 240 12.59 8.38 16.92
N VAL A 241 12.94 8.41 18.20
CA VAL A 241 12.10 7.93 19.30
C VAL A 241 11.72 9.06 20.22
N LEU A 242 10.43 9.15 20.54
CA LEU A 242 9.90 10.02 21.58
C LEU A 242 9.21 9.18 22.67
N LEU A 243 9.63 9.37 23.91
CA LEU A 243 9.06 8.70 25.07
C LEU A 243 8.16 9.67 25.81
N GLN A 244 6.87 9.33 25.88
CA GLN A 244 5.85 10.14 26.57
C GLN A 244 5.98 11.65 26.30
N PRO A 245 5.96 12.06 25.00
CA PRO A 245 6.12 13.48 24.68
C PRO A 245 4.90 14.30 25.10
N SER A 246 5.11 15.57 25.39
CA SER A 246 4.01 16.53 25.42
C SER A 246 3.48 16.77 23.98
N PRO A 247 2.22 17.19 23.79
CA PRO A 247 1.70 17.55 22.46
C PRO A 247 2.56 18.60 21.73
N ALA A 248 3.10 19.58 22.45
CA ALA A 248 3.99 20.60 21.88
C ALA A 248 5.34 20.03 21.41
N GLU A 249 5.88 19.07 22.14
CA GLU A 249 7.12 18.38 21.76
C GLU A 249 6.91 17.49 20.56
N LEU A 250 5.83 16.72 20.51
CA LEU A 250 5.46 15.91 19.36
C LEU A 250 5.32 16.77 18.10
N ASN A 251 4.56 17.87 18.18
CA ASN A 251 4.37 18.78 17.05
C ASN A 251 5.69 19.34 16.53
N ARG A 252 6.57 19.80 17.44
CA ARG A 252 7.90 20.32 17.07
C ARG A 252 8.75 19.27 16.37
N HIS A 253 8.73 18.01 16.80
CA HIS A 253 9.48 16.93 16.14
C HIS A 253 8.92 16.60 14.77
N LEU A 254 7.60 16.52 14.62
CA LEU A 254 6.95 16.31 13.33
C LEU A 254 7.27 17.43 12.34
N GLU A 255 7.23 18.69 12.77
CA GLU A 255 7.51 19.86 11.92
C GLU A 255 8.98 19.94 11.44
N ASN A 256 9.92 19.49 12.27
CA ASN A 256 11.35 19.59 11.96
C ASN A 256 11.94 18.32 11.30
N GLY A 257 11.30 17.16 11.44
CA GLY A 257 11.92 15.87 11.14
C GLY A 257 11.66 15.31 9.74
N GLN A 258 10.71 15.85 8.97
CA GLN A 258 10.33 15.34 7.63
C GLN A 258 10.07 13.82 7.62
N TYR A 259 9.29 13.32 8.58
CA TYR A 259 8.93 11.91 8.68
C TYR A 259 7.87 11.54 7.65
N ASN A 260 8.02 10.38 6.98
CA ASN A 260 7.00 9.83 6.11
C ASN A 260 6.18 8.72 6.78
N VAL A 261 6.64 8.20 7.92
CA VAL A 261 5.93 7.23 8.75
C VAL A 261 5.84 7.73 10.18
N PHE A 262 4.64 7.76 10.71
CA PHE A 262 4.35 7.98 12.12
C PHE A 262 3.98 6.64 12.75
N PHE A 263 4.61 6.28 13.84
CA PHE A 263 4.33 5.05 14.58
C PHE A 263 4.04 5.39 16.05
N TYR A 264 2.85 5.03 16.52
CA TYR A 264 2.46 5.19 17.90
C TYR A 264 2.26 3.82 18.57
N ALA A 265 2.86 3.63 19.74
CA ALA A 265 2.61 2.51 20.64
C ALA A 265 2.21 3.07 22.02
N GLY A 266 1.11 2.58 22.57
CA GLY A 266 0.58 3.04 23.84
C GLY A 266 -0.92 2.94 23.92
N HIS A 267 -1.51 3.58 24.93
CA HIS A 267 -2.94 3.54 25.15
C HIS A 267 -3.70 4.54 24.28
N GLY A 268 -4.91 4.17 23.87
CA GLY A 268 -5.85 5.04 23.16
C GLY A 268 -7.28 4.77 23.62
N VAL A 269 -8.08 5.81 23.65
CA VAL A 269 -9.49 5.73 24.07
C VAL A 269 -10.38 6.17 22.91
N PRO A 270 -11.41 5.39 22.54
CA PRO A 270 -12.38 5.81 21.53
C PRO A 270 -13.09 7.09 21.95
N GLY A 271 -13.48 7.90 20.99
CA GLY A 271 -14.22 9.13 21.21
C GLY A 271 -14.75 9.70 19.90
N PRO A 272 -15.71 10.66 19.93
CA PRO A 272 -16.44 11.11 18.77
C PRO A 272 -15.57 11.71 17.65
N ASP A 273 -14.40 12.24 18.03
CA ASP A 273 -13.47 12.93 17.11
C ASP A 273 -12.22 12.10 16.81
N GLY A 274 -12.38 10.78 16.65
CA GLY A 274 -11.28 9.85 16.46
C GLY A 274 -10.59 9.42 17.75
N GLY A 275 -11.23 9.71 18.91
CA GLY A 275 -10.73 9.36 20.22
C GLY A 275 -9.49 10.17 20.64
N PHE A 276 -8.78 9.63 21.62
CA PHE A 276 -7.61 10.25 22.21
C PHE A 276 -6.45 9.27 22.32
N LEU A 277 -5.26 9.74 22.05
CA LEU A 277 -4.00 9.04 22.34
C LEU A 277 -3.42 9.58 23.64
N SER A 278 -3.09 8.68 24.56
CA SER A 278 -2.49 9.03 25.85
C SER A 278 -0.98 9.21 25.70
N LEU A 279 -0.52 10.45 25.58
CA LEU A 279 0.91 10.75 25.45
C LEU A 279 1.62 10.72 26.80
N GLN A 280 1.03 11.38 27.81
CA GLN A 280 1.50 11.46 29.21
C GLN A 280 0.32 11.29 30.15
N ALA A 281 0.57 11.15 31.45
CA ALA A 281 -0.46 10.99 32.49
C ALA A 281 -1.58 12.05 32.43
N ASP A 282 -1.24 13.29 32.08
CA ASP A 282 -2.17 14.40 32.04
C ASP A 282 -2.27 15.07 30.65
N ALA A 283 -1.74 14.40 29.60
CA ALA A 283 -1.70 14.97 28.26
C ALA A 283 -2.18 13.96 27.22
N ASN A 284 -3.39 14.19 26.72
CA ASN A 284 -3.99 13.45 25.63
C ASN A 284 -3.95 14.27 24.33
N LEU A 285 -3.88 13.60 23.21
CA LEU A 285 -3.95 14.18 21.87
C LEU A 285 -5.19 13.65 21.16
N SER A 286 -6.07 14.52 20.69
CA SER A 286 -7.26 14.10 19.95
C SER A 286 -6.90 13.62 18.54
N GLY A 287 -7.74 12.73 17.98
CA GLY A 287 -7.57 12.22 16.61
C GLY A 287 -7.53 13.33 15.57
N ILE A 288 -8.38 14.36 15.71
CA ILE A 288 -8.42 15.53 14.80
C ILE A 288 -7.12 16.35 14.88
N GLU A 289 -6.64 16.66 16.09
CA GLU A 289 -5.39 17.41 16.24
C GLU A 289 -4.21 16.65 15.62
N LEU A 290 -4.13 15.35 15.88
CA LEU A 290 -3.11 14.50 15.26
C LEU A 290 -3.23 14.50 13.73
N ALA A 291 -4.44 14.35 13.18
CA ALA A 291 -4.68 14.32 11.75
C ALA A 291 -4.18 15.60 11.06
N GLN A 292 -4.51 16.77 11.62
CA GLN A 292 -4.07 18.06 11.10
C GLN A 292 -2.54 18.21 11.08
N VAL A 293 -1.87 17.74 12.14
CA VAL A 293 -0.41 17.81 12.21
C VAL A 293 0.24 16.83 11.22
N LEU A 294 -0.22 15.57 11.16
CA LEU A 294 0.33 14.57 10.26
C LEU A 294 0.20 15.00 8.80
N THR A 295 -0.97 15.54 8.41
CA THR A 295 -1.21 16.03 7.05
C THR A 295 -0.33 17.23 6.72
N ARG A 296 -0.25 18.21 7.61
CA ARG A 296 0.63 19.40 7.44
C ARG A 296 2.11 19.00 7.31
N CYS A 297 2.54 17.97 8.05
CA CYS A 297 3.92 17.46 8.02
C CYS A 297 4.15 16.39 6.93
N GLN A 298 3.16 16.13 6.06
CA GLN A 298 3.25 15.22 4.91
C GLN A 298 3.56 13.76 5.31
N VAL A 299 3.07 13.31 6.45
CA VAL A 299 3.18 11.92 6.87
C VAL A 299 2.27 11.06 5.98
N LYS A 300 2.83 10.04 5.33
CA LYS A 300 2.13 9.20 4.35
C LYS A 300 1.50 7.96 4.95
N LEU A 301 2.09 7.47 6.03
CA LEU A 301 1.64 6.27 6.73
C LEU A 301 1.62 6.52 8.23
N ALA A 302 0.47 6.34 8.85
CA ALA A 302 0.32 6.32 10.30
C ALA A 302 0.03 4.89 10.78
N VAL A 303 0.82 4.41 11.73
CA VAL A 303 0.71 3.06 12.31
C VAL A 303 0.39 3.18 13.79
N PHE A 304 -0.67 2.53 14.24
CA PHE A 304 -1.12 2.55 15.62
C PHE A 304 -1.13 1.14 16.21
N ASN A 305 -0.17 0.88 17.10
CA ASN A 305 -0.18 -0.27 17.99
C ASN A 305 -0.88 0.15 19.30
N THR A 306 -2.18 0.34 19.21
CA THR A 306 -3.07 0.70 20.32
C THR A 306 -4.38 -0.02 20.16
N CYS A 307 -4.99 -0.41 21.27
CA CYS A 307 -6.34 -0.95 21.23
C CYS A 307 -7.29 0.09 20.62
N TRP A 308 -8.27 -0.34 19.83
CA TRP A 308 -9.38 0.50 19.34
C TRP A 308 -9.09 1.49 18.21
N GLY A 309 -7.89 1.62 17.72
CA GLY A 309 -7.57 2.58 16.65
C GLY A 309 -8.42 2.44 15.37
N ALA A 310 -8.96 1.24 15.12
CA ALA A 310 -9.85 0.95 13.98
C ALA A 310 -11.33 0.73 14.40
N GLN A 311 -11.70 1.04 15.65
CA GLN A 311 -13.07 0.90 16.14
C GLN A 311 -13.77 2.26 16.23
N PRO A 312 -15.08 2.35 15.86
CA PRO A 312 -15.86 3.56 16.04
C PRO A 312 -16.20 3.76 17.53
N ASP A 313 -16.40 5.02 17.93
CA ASP A 313 -16.98 5.37 19.21
C ASP A 313 -18.47 4.99 19.28
N ARG A 314 -19.02 4.93 20.47
CA ARG A 314 -20.42 4.55 20.70
C ARG A 314 -21.15 5.47 21.65
N THR A 315 -22.38 5.84 21.27
CA THR A 315 -23.33 6.45 22.19
C THR A 315 -24.34 5.38 22.61
N GLY A 316 -24.21 4.87 23.84
CA GLY A 316 -24.99 3.72 24.31
C GLY A 316 -24.62 2.45 23.55
N GLN A 317 -25.59 1.88 22.80
CA GLN A 317 -25.34 0.68 21.96
C GLN A 317 -25.14 1.00 20.47
N GLN A 318 -25.24 2.26 20.05
CA GLN A 318 -25.11 2.67 18.65
C GLN A 318 -23.71 3.19 18.36
N ALA A 319 -23.08 2.68 17.31
CA ALA A 319 -21.80 3.17 16.82
C ALA A 319 -21.96 4.55 16.18
N ILE A 320 -21.01 5.46 16.44
CA ILE A 320 -20.99 6.80 15.87
C ILE A 320 -20.28 6.73 14.51
N PRO A 321 -20.88 7.25 13.43
CA PRO A 321 -20.23 7.31 12.13
C PRO A 321 -18.93 8.12 12.18
N ARG A 322 -17.88 7.63 11.49
CA ARG A 322 -16.60 8.34 11.31
C ARG A 322 -15.90 8.74 12.62
N SER A 323 -16.02 7.89 13.63
CA SER A 323 -15.43 8.15 14.95
C SER A 323 -14.19 7.31 15.24
N SER A 324 -13.83 6.35 14.40
CA SER A 324 -12.56 5.63 14.56
C SER A 324 -11.38 6.54 14.22
N LEU A 325 -10.27 6.40 14.94
CA LEU A 325 -9.05 7.14 14.67
C LEU A 325 -8.60 7.01 13.22
N ALA A 326 -8.67 5.78 12.66
CA ALA A 326 -8.27 5.53 11.28
C ALA A 326 -9.12 6.29 10.27
N GLU A 327 -10.44 6.36 10.47
CA GLU A 327 -11.33 7.11 9.58
C GLU A 327 -11.11 8.62 9.67
N VAL A 328 -10.91 9.15 10.88
CA VAL A 328 -10.65 10.58 11.10
C VAL A 328 -9.33 11.00 10.43
N LEU A 329 -8.27 10.21 10.56
CA LEU A 329 -7.00 10.53 9.91
C LEU A 329 -7.13 10.48 8.38
N LEU A 330 -7.84 9.48 7.85
CA LEU A 330 -8.06 9.35 6.41
C LEU A 330 -8.89 10.51 5.86
N HIS A 331 -9.95 10.92 6.60
CA HIS A 331 -10.79 12.06 6.27
C HIS A 331 -9.97 13.35 6.10
N HIS A 332 -9.01 13.57 6.98
CA HIS A 332 -8.11 14.74 6.93
C HIS A 332 -6.94 14.57 5.94
N GLY A 333 -6.93 13.56 5.09
CA GLY A 333 -5.97 13.40 4.00
C GLY A 333 -4.67 12.68 4.37
N VAL A 334 -4.61 11.91 5.47
CA VAL A 334 -3.50 10.98 5.69
C VAL A 334 -3.63 9.81 4.71
N PRO A 335 -2.64 9.53 3.83
CA PRO A 335 -2.80 8.58 2.73
C PRO A 335 -3.07 7.13 3.14
N ALA A 336 -2.45 6.66 4.23
CA ALA A 336 -2.65 5.32 4.76
C ALA A 336 -2.60 5.29 6.28
N VAL A 337 -3.50 4.51 6.88
CA VAL A 337 -3.57 4.30 8.34
C VAL A 337 -3.68 2.82 8.61
N LEU A 338 -2.74 2.29 9.36
CA LEU A 338 -2.76 0.92 9.88
C LEU A 338 -3.04 0.97 11.38
N ALA A 339 -4.19 0.47 11.80
CA ALA A 339 -4.61 0.49 13.19
C ALA A 339 -5.08 -0.88 13.65
N MET A 340 -4.95 -1.17 14.94
CA MET A 340 -5.45 -2.42 15.49
C MET A 340 -6.95 -2.33 15.77
N ARG A 341 -7.67 -3.39 15.42
CA ARG A 341 -9.11 -3.49 15.74
C ARG A 341 -9.34 -3.83 17.20
N ASP A 342 -8.40 -4.55 17.81
CA ASP A 342 -8.47 -5.01 19.18
C ASP A 342 -7.06 -5.21 19.76
N SER A 343 -6.97 -5.57 21.04
CA SER A 343 -5.69 -5.87 21.69
C SER A 343 -4.99 -7.06 21.01
N ILE A 344 -3.72 -6.90 20.72
CA ILE A 344 -2.85 -7.92 20.14
C ILE A 344 -1.74 -8.23 21.15
N ALA A 345 -1.30 -9.49 21.23
CA ALA A 345 -0.19 -9.84 22.10
C ALA A 345 1.13 -9.22 21.60
N ASP A 346 1.99 -8.79 22.52
CA ASP A 346 3.23 -8.07 22.19
C ASP A 346 4.12 -8.84 21.21
N GLU A 347 4.28 -10.15 21.38
CA GLU A 347 5.08 -10.99 20.47
C GLU A 347 4.48 -11.04 19.05
N GLU A 348 3.15 -11.09 18.96
CA GLU A 348 2.43 -11.09 17.68
C GLU A 348 2.55 -9.72 17.00
N ALA A 349 2.40 -8.63 17.77
CA ALA A 349 2.57 -7.26 17.27
C ALA A 349 3.98 -7.02 16.75
N LEU A 350 5.01 -7.38 17.52
CA LEU A 350 6.42 -7.25 17.12
C LEU A 350 6.73 -8.06 15.87
N SER A 351 6.23 -9.30 15.80
CA SER A 351 6.40 -10.17 14.63
C SER A 351 5.77 -9.56 13.37
N PHE A 352 4.56 -9.02 13.50
CA PHE A 352 3.87 -8.31 12.42
C PHE A 352 4.65 -7.07 11.97
N ILE A 353 5.02 -6.20 12.91
CA ILE A 353 5.73 -4.94 12.65
C ILE A 353 7.07 -5.22 11.95
N GLN A 354 7.80 -6.24 12.38
CA GLN A 354 9.07 -6.63 11.76
C GLN A 354 8.89 -6.95 10.27
N VAL A 355 7.98 -7.87 9.95
CA VAL A 355 7.78 -8.29 8.55
C VAL A 355 7.18 -7.17 7.71
N PHE A 356 6.26 -6.39 8.27
CA PHE A 356 5.67 -5.23 7.63
C PHE A 356 6.74 -4.21 7.22
N THR A 357 7.59 -3.79 8.17
CA THR A 357 8.65 -2.80 7.92
C THR A 357 9.72 -3.33 6.96
N GLN A 358 10.10 -4.61 7.09
CA GLN A 358 11.02 -5.26 6.15
C GLN A 358 10.46 -5.26 4.73
N THR A 359 9.16 -5.55 4.58
CA THR A 359 8.50 -5.56 3.29
C THR A 359 8.42 -4.16 2.67
N LEU A 360 8.08 -3.13 3.45
CA LEU A 360 8.14 -1.73 3.00
C LEU A 360 9.55 -1.36 2.53
N ALA A 361 10.58 -1.79 3.24
CA ALA A 361 11.98 -1.56 2.84
C ALA A 361 12.37 -2.26 1.53
N THR A 362 11.59 -3.23 1.06
CA THR A 362 11.74 -3.79 -0.30
C THR A 362 11.01 -2.97 -1.38
N ARG A 363 10.48 -1.81 -1.03
CA ARG A 363 9.70 -0.90 -1.89
C ARG A 363 8.39 -1.51 -2.41
N LYS A 364 7.80 -2.39 -1.64
CA LYS A 364 6.45 -2.88 -1.91
C LYS A 364 5.41 -1.89 -1.36
N PRO A 365 4.25 -1.77 -2.01
CA PRO A 365 3.19 -0.90 -1.51
C PRO A 365 2.65 -1.35 -0.16
N VAL A 366 2.05 -0.42 0.59
CA VAL A 366 1.60 -0.62 1.98
C VAL A 366 0.62 -1.79 2.09
N ASP A 367 -0.34 -1.90 1.20
CA ASP A 367 -1.34 -2.97 1.18
C ASP A 367 -0.72 -4.36 0.98
N MET A 368 0.29 -4.47 0.11
CA MET A 368 1.08 -5.69 -0.07
C MET A 368 1.89 -6.01 1.19
N ALA A 369 2.49 -5.01 1.82
CA ALA A 369 3.28 -5.20 3.03
C ALA A 369 2.42 -5.73 4.19
N VAL A 370 1.20 -5.21 4.33
CA VAL A 370 0.23 -5.70 5.32
C VAL A 370 -0.20 -7.14 5.02
N ALA A 371 -0.49 -7.48 3.76
CA ALA A 371 -0.87 -8.83 3.39
C ALA A 371 0.23 -9.85 3.71
N ILE A 372 1.49 -9.54 3.41
CA ILE A 372 2.65 -10.40 3.71
C ILE A 372 2.84 -10.54 5.22
N ALA A 373 2.73 -9.46 5.99
CA ALA A 373 2.87 -9.51 7.44
C ALA A 373 1.76 -10.33 8.11
N ARG A 374 0.51 -10.24 7.62
CA ARG A 374 -0.60 -11.10 8.06
C ARG A 374 -0.37 -12.57 7.73
N GLN A 375 0.15 -12.90 6.53
CA GLN A 375 0.51 -14.28 6.18
C GLN A 375 1.58 -14.84 7.12
N HIS A 376 2.53 -14.01 7.52
CA HIS A 376 3.57 -14.41 8.48
C HIS A 376 2.95 -14.77 9.83
N LEU A 377 2.06 -13.93 10.38
CA LEU A 377 1.34 -14.24 11.62
C LEU A 377 0.55 -15.55 11.52
N LEU A 378 -0.14 -15.76 10.39
CA LEU A 378 -0.87 -16.98 10.14
C LEU A 378 0.03 -18.22 10.19
N THR A 379 1.25 -18.10 9.64
CA THR A 379 2.22 -19.21 9.59
C THR A 379 2.78 -19.54 10.98
N LEU A 380 3.04 -18.51 11.79
CA LEU A 380 3.61 -18.69 13.13
C LEU A 380 2.57 -19.16 14.16
N TYR A 381 1.36 -18.57 14.15
CA TYR A 381 0.38 -18.70 15.23
C TYR A 381 -0.85 -19.54 14.86
N LYS A 382 -0.88 -20.15 13.69
CA LYS A 382 -1.97 -20.97 13.13
C LYS A 382 -3.24 -20.17 12.77
N PHE A 383 -4.03 -20.71 11.85
CA PHE A 383 -5.21 -20.05 11.29
C PHE A 383 -6.29 -19.72 12.32
N ASN A 384 -6.43 -20.54 13.36
CA ASN A 384 -7.46 -20.37 14.40
C ASN A 384 -7.13 -19.28 15.43
N GLN A 385 -6.05 -18.55 15.28
CA GLN A 385 -5.67 -17.41 16.10
C GLN A 385 -6.14 -16.11 15.43
N PRO A 386 -6.78 -15.17 16.15
CA PRO A 386 -7.30 -13.95 15.54
C PRO A 386 -6.23 -12.90 15.22
N ALA A 387 -4.99 -13.05 15.68
CA ALA A 387 -3.93 -12.05 15.58
C ALA A 387 -3.76 -11.46 14.17
N TRP A 388 -3.77 -12.31 13.14
CA TRP A 388 -3.63 -11.85 11.75
C TRP A 388 -4.82 -11.02 11.23
N THR A 389 -5.95 -11.05 11.93
CA THR A 389 -7.17 -10.29 11.58
C THR A 389 -7.25 -8.94 12.28
N LEU A 390 -6.40 -8.69 13.30
CA LEU A 390 -6.46 -7.50 14.14
C LEU A 390 -5.92 -6.24 13.45
N PRO A 391 -4.81 -6.28 12.71
CA PRO A 391 -4.38 -5.11 11.95
C PRO A 391 -5.41 -4.78 10.86
N VAL A 392 -5.89 -3.55 10.82
CA VAL A 392 -6.84 -3.04 9.82
C VAL A 392 -6.17 -1.92 9.05
N LEU A 393 -6.13 -2.06 7.73
CA LEU A 393 -5.55 -1.06 6.84
C LEU A 393 -6.65 -0.21 6.22
N TYR A 394 -6.58 1.10 6.46
CA TYR A 394 -7.35 2.11 5.75
C TYR A 394 -6.45 2.83 4.74
N MET A 395 -6.94 3.03 3.53
CA MET A 395 -6.21 3.74 2.48
C MET A 395 -7.09 4.78 1.80
N HIS A 396 -6.52 5.96 1.57
CA HIS A 396 -7.17 7.01 0.80
C HIS A 396 -7.53 6.50 -0.61
N PRO A 397 -8.70 6.87 -1.17
CA PRO A 397 -9.14 6.40 -2.49
C PRO A 397 -8.13 6.62 -3.62
N ASP A 398 -7.39 7.73 -3.58
CA ASP A 398 -6.43 8.12 -4.61
C ASP A 398 -4.98 7.70 -4.31
N PHE A 399 -4.74 7.00 -3.18
CA PHE A 399 -3.42 6.52 -2.81
C PHE A 399 -3.21 5.08 -3.28
N ASP A 400 -2.18 4.82 -4.06
CA ASP A 400 -1.84 3.49 -4.58
C ASP A 400 -0.88 2.66 -3.71
N GLY A 401 -0.56 3.17 -2.50
CA GLY A 401 0.21 2.46 -1.50
C GLY A 401 1.72 2.63 -1.59
N ASP A 402 2.24 3.28 -2.61
CA ASP A 402 3.67 3.46 -2.78
C ASP A 402 4.21 4.57 -1.88
N LEU A 403 5.10 4.23 -0.96
CA LEU A 403 5.82 5.19 -0.10
C LEU A 403 7.16 5.58 -0.71
N LEU A 404 7.81 4.65 -1.39
CA LEU A 404 9.18 4.76 -1.84
C LEU A 404 9.29 4.64 -3.35
N TYR A 405 10.24 5.35 -3.94
CA TYR A 405 10.55 5.16 -5.35
C TYR A 405 10.85 3.69 -5.64
N ALA A 406 10.12 3.12 -6.59
CA ALA A 406 10.51 1.84 -7.16
C ALA A 406 11.91 2.00 -7.75
N VAL A 407 12.86 1.14 -7.39
CA VAL A 407 14.08 1.02 -8.19
C VAL A 407 13.65 0.35 -9.48
N PRO A 408 13.82 0.97 -10.63
CA PRO A 408 13.58 0.29 -11.88
C PRO A 408 14.41 -1.00 -11.85
N THR A 409 13.74 -2.14 -11.90
CA THR A 409 14.37 -3.48 -11.84
C THR A 409 15.24 -3.73 -13.07
N ASP A 410 15.15 -2.86 -14.07
CA ASP A 410 15.84 -2.93 -15.35
C ASP A 410 16.92 -1.85 -15.56
N ILE A 411 17.40 -1.19 -14.52
CA ILE A 411 18.70 -0.57 -14.62
C ILE A 411 19.70 -1.72 -14.57
N THR A 412 20.00 -2.26 -15.72
CA THR A 412 21.12 -3.19 -15.93
C THR A 412 22.37 -2.44 -15.48
N MET A 413 22.89 -2.77 -14.30
CA MET A 413 24.23 -2.32 -13.91
C MET A 413 25.18 -2.90 -14.95
N LEU A 414 25.91 -2.04 -15.64
CA LEU A 414 27.08 -2.46 -16.40
C LEU A 414 27.93 -3.34 -15.48
N PRO A 415 28.34 -4.56 -15.92
CA PRO A 415 29.37 -5.29 -15.23
C PRO A 415 30.69 -4.57 -15.55
N GLY A 416 31.03 -3.63 -14.72
CA GLY A 416 32.25 -2.86 -14.81
C GLY A 416 32.91 -2.85 -13.44
N ASP A 417 34.00 -3.57 -13.34
CA ASP A 417 35.01 -3.56 -12.29
C ASP A 417 34.64 -4.11 -10.90
N SER A 418 35.08 -5.32 -10.70
CA SER A 418 35.45 -5.87 -9.38
C SER A 418 36.69 -5.14 -8.85
N GLY A 419 36.53 -3.90 -8.41
CA GLY A 419 37.57 -3.09 -7.82
C GLY A 419 36.97 -1.90 -7.10
N ALA A 420 36.94 -1.93 -5.79
CA ALA A 420 36.75 -0.90 -4.80
C ALA A 420 36.44 0.51 -5.36
N GLY A 421 35.15 0.86 -5.48
CA GLY A 421 34.74 2.22 -5.83
C GLY A 421 33.21 2.34 -5.85
N ARG A 422 32.66 3.17 -5.00
CA ARG A 422 31.24 3.50 -4.91
C ARG A 422 30.71 3.90 -6.30
N SER A 423 29.92 3.04 -6.96
CA SER A 423 29.27 3.33 -8.22
C SER A 423 28.25 4.46 -8.04
N ARG A 424 28.53 5.61 -8.67
CA ARG A 424 27.64 6.77 -8.69
C ARG A 424 26.43 6.48 -9.60
N PRO A 425 25.22 6.95 -9.28
CA PRO A 425 24.07 6.79 -10.17
C PRO A 425 24.32 7.54 -11.50
N THR A 426 24.22 6.83 -12.60
CA THR A 426 24.41 7.36 -13.94
C THR A 426 23.07 7.78 -14.51
N LEU A 427 22.91 9.06 -14.88
CA LEU A 427 21.75 9.56 -15.60
C LEU A 427 21.95 9.32 -17.10
N VAL A 428 21.03 8.62 -17.74
CA VAL A 428 20.95 8.50 -19.19
C VAL A 428 19.76 9.30 -19.68
N ALA A 429 19.97 10.22 -20.61
CA ALA A 429 18.94 11.16 -21.03
C ALA A 429 19.17 11.66 -22.46
N ILE A 430 18.14 12.28 -23.03
CA ILE A 430 18.26 13.20 -24.18
C ILE A 430 18.21 14.62 -23.63
N ARG A 431 19.12 15.45 -24.06
CA ARG A 431 19.21 16.87 -23.67
C ARG A 431 19.05 17.76 -24.90
N GLU A 432 18.30 18.83 -24.77
CA GLU A 432 18.21 19.89 -25.78
C GLU A 432 19.46 20.75 -25.74
N MET A 433 20.04 20.99 -26.92
CA MET A 433 21.26 21.78 -27.06
C MET A 433 20.98 23.27 -27.37
N GLU A 434 19.79 23.58 -27.90
CA GLU A 434 19.35 24.90 -28.30
C GLU A 434 18.07 25.24 -27.52
N GLY A 435 18.05 26.30 -26.70
CA GLY A 435 16.90 26.71 -25.90
C GLY A 435 17.12 26.64 -24.39
N GLU A 436 16.13 26.25 -23.64
CA GLU A 436 16.16 26.18 -22.15
C GLU A 436 16.98 25.01 -21.57
N GLY A 437 17.59 24.19 -22.43
CA GLY A 437 18.42 23.05 -22.01
C GLY A 437 17.61 21.93 -21.38
N GLN A 438 16.36 21.71 -21.83
CA GLN A 438 15.47 20.68 -21.31
C GLN A 438 16.12 19.31 -21.43
N VAL A 439 15.91 18.48 -20.37
CA VAL A 439 16.48 17.13 -20.27
C VAL A 439 15.35 16.12 -20.10
N TRP A 440 15.31 15.10 -20.94
CA TRP A 440 14.36 13.98 -20.88
C TRP A 440 15.10 12.70 -20.48
N PRO A 441 14.96 12.24 -19.23
CA PRO A 441 15.58 11.00 -18.78
C PRO A 441 15.04 9.77 -19.50
N ILE A 442 15.91 8.83 -19.83
CA ILE A 442 15.53 7.53 -20.39
C ILE A 442 15.26 6.57 -19.24
N TYR A 443 13.98 6.30 -18.95
CA TYR A 443 13.58 5.41 -17.90
C TYR A 443 13.39 3.98 -18.41
N GLY A 444 13.78 2.97 -17.60
CA GLY A 444 13.60 1.56 -17.98
C GLY A 444 14.35 1.13 -19.25
N GLY A 445 15.34 1.92 -19.70
CA GLY A 445 16.13 1.59 -20.88
C GLY A 445 15.39 1.71 -22.22
N LEU A 446 14.19 2.34 -22.25
CA LEU A 446 13.41 2.60 -23.46
C LEU A 446 12.90 4.04 -23.46
N MET A 447 12.97 4.72 -24.60
CA MET A 447 12.35 6.02 -24.85
C MET A 447 11.72 6.03 -26.23
N ARG A 448 10.44 6.35 -26.33
CA ARG A 448 9.72 6.53 -27.59
C ARG A 448 9.72 8.02 -27.96
N ILE A 449 9.98 8.29 -29.22
CA ILE A 449 10.13 9.65 -29.76
C ILE A 449 9.14 9.83 -30.89
N GLY A 450 8.39 10.91 -30.88
CA GLY A 450 7.45 11.19 -31.95
C GLY A 450 6.61 12.44 -31.72
N ARG A 451 5.68 12.71 -32.66
CA ARG A 451 4.86 13.92 -32.64
C ARG A 451 3.62 13.82 -31.77
N LEU A 452 3.12 12.61 -31.51
CA LEU A 452 1.93 12.41 -30.67
C LEU A 452 2.26 12.43 -29.18
N PRO A 453 1.30 12.85 -28.33
CA PRO A 453 1.51 12.98 -26.90
C PRO A 453 1.70 11.63 -26.15
N ASP A 454 1.48 10.50 -26.81
CA ASP A 454 1.73 9.14 -26.30
C ASP A 454 3.21 8.70 -26.35
N ASN A 455 4.10 9.58 -26.86
CA ASN A 455 5.55 9.34 -26.84
C ASN A 455 6.20 9.92 -25.57
N ASP A 456 7.31 9.32 -25.14
CA ASP A 456 8.08 9.77 -23.98
C ASP A 456 8.81 11.11 -24.25
N LEU A 457 9.24 11.34 -25.49
CA LEU A 457 9.75 12.60 -26.01
C LEU A 457 8.86 13.09 -27.15
N VAL A 458 8.08 14.14 -26.88
CA VAL A 458 7.17 14.73 -27.87
C VAL A 458 7.86 15.87 -28.60
N ILE A 459 7.95 15.74 -29.93
CA ILE A 459 8.51 16.77 -30.82
C ILE A 459 7.40 17.17 -31.80
N SER A 460 6.78 18.33 -31.57
CA SER A 460 5.57 18.80 -32.31
C SER A 460 5.86 19.37 -33.71
N GLU A 461 6.97 19.03 -34.33
CA GLU A 461 7.40 19.52 -35.64
C GLU A 461 6.73 18.73 -36.76
N PRO A 462 6.29 19.36 -37.87
CA PRO A 462 5.50 18.73 -38.93
C PRO A 462 6.25 17.60 -39.68
N TRP A 463 7.57 17.61 -39.69
CA TRP A 463 8.40 16.56 -40.29
C TRP A 463 8.67 15.39 -39.35
N VAL A 464 8.29 15.48 -38.09
CA VAL A 464 8.39 14.37 -37.14
C VAL A 464 7.16 13.47 -37.27
N SER A 465 7.37 12.15 -37.44
CA SER A 465 6.31 11.17 -37.54
C SER A 465 5.59 10.98 -36.21
N SER A 466 4.33 10.52 -36.23
CA SER A 466 3.54 10.22 -35.02
C SER A 466 4.29 9.33 -34.03
N LYS A 467 4.91 8.27 -34.53
CA LYS A 467 5.92 7.43 -33.88
C LYS A 467 7.16 7.48 -34.78
N HIS A 468 8.20 8.14 -34.32
CA HIS A 468 9.34 8.47 -35.16
C HIS A 468 10.52 7.53 -34.95
N ALA A 469 10.93 7.36 -33.69
CA ALA A 469 12.05 6.53 -33.33
C ALA A 469 11.89 5.98 -31.88
N GLU A 470 12.69 4.99 -31.58
CA GLU A 470 12.86 4.46 -30.22
C GLU A 470 14.34 4.43 -29.87
N ILE A 471 14.69 4.86 -28.67
CA ILE A 471 16.01 4.62 -28.07
C ILE A 471 15.83 3.51 -27.05
N TYR A 472 16.64 2.46 -27.14
CA TYR A 472 16.54 1.34 -26.22
C TYR A 472 17.90 0.77 -25.84
N HIS A 473 17.94 0.17 -24.65
CA HIS A 473 19.12 -0.51 -24.12
C HIS A 473 19.15 -1.98 -24.57
N ARG A 474 20.29 -2.45 -25.10
CA ARG A 474 20.52 -3.85 -25.41
C ARG A 474 21.66 -4.39 -24.54
N ARG A 475 21.41 -5.52 -23.86
CA ARG A 475 22.46 -6.28 -23.18
C ARG A 475 23.36 -6.93 -24.22
N MET A 476 24.64 -6.62 -24.22
CA MET A 476 25.64 -7.37 -24.97
C MET A 476 25.99 -8.61 -24.16
N THR A 477 25.72 -9.81 -24.68
CA THR A 477 26.25 -11.06 -24.12
C THR A 477 27.74 -11.16 -24.45
N ALA A 478 28.52 -11.89 -23.65
CA ALA A 478 29.98 -12.00 -23.77
C ALA A 478 30.50 -12.58 -25.12
N GLN A 479 29.60 -12.93 -26.04
CA GLN A 479 29.86 -13.21 -27.44
C GLN A 479 29.32 -12.04 -28.29
N GLY A 480 29.90 -10.86 -28.04
CA GLY A 480 29.43 -9.60 -28.58
C GLY A 480 29.36 -9.56 -30.09
N ASP A 481 28.40 -8.82 -30.62
CA ASP A 481 28.36 -8.37 -31.99
C ASP A 481 29.68 -7.63 -32.27
N ALA A 482 30.56 -8.24 -33.04
CA ALA A 482 31.95 -7.77 -33.23
C ALA A 482 32.07 -6.36 -33.83
N ASN A 483 30.94 -5.77 -34.27
CA ASN A 483 30.87 -4.46 -34.86
C ASN A 483 30.73 -3.30 -33.84
N TYR A 484 30.22 -3.56 -32.59
CA TYR A 484 29.92 -2.49 -31.62
C TYR A 484 30.20 -2.91 -30.17
N PRO A 485 31.47 -3.13 -29.80
CA PRO A 485 31.81 -3.72 -28.49
C PRO A 485 31.49 -2.85 -27.26
N GLU A 486 31.22 -1.55 -27.44
CA GLU A 486 31.01 -0.60 -26.34
C GLU A 486 29.61 0.03 -26.28
N ALA A 487 28.76 -0.19 -27.32
CA ALA A 487 27.46 0.45 -27.38
C ALA A 487 26.41 -0.31 -26.58
N THR A 488 25.82 0.32 -25.58
CA THR A 488 24.75 -0.24 -24.75
C THR A 488 23.37 0.28 -25.12
N TYR A 489 23.29 1.43 -25.78
CA TYR A 489 22.06 2.05 -26.26
C TYR A 489 22.03 2.10 -27.78
N PHE A 490 20.84 1.90 -28.34
CA PHE A 490 20.59 1.93 -29.77
C PHE A 490 19.40 2.83 -30.08
N LEU A 491 19.49 3.55 -31.20
CA LEU A 491 18.36 4.27 -31.79
C LEU A 491 17.86 3.50 -32.99
N ARG A 492 16.55 3.22 -33.02
CA ARG A 492 15.86 2.58 -34.15
C ARG A 492 14.85 3.55 -34.73
N ASP A 493 15.00 3.86 -36.02
CA ASP A 493 14.12 4.77 -36.75
C ASP A 493 12.97 4.01 -37.41
N PHE A 494 11.74 4.57 -37.31
CA PHE A 494 10.52 4.06 -37.96
C PHE A 494 9.85 5.13 -38.82
N SER A 495 10.49 6.27 -38.95
CA SER A 495 9.89 7.47 -39.45
C SER A 495 9.74 7.50 -40.99
N ARG A 496 9.03 8.52 -41.47
CA ARG A 496 8.90 8.80 -42.91
C ARG A 496 10.12 9.49 -43.48
N TYR A 497 10.75 10.35 -42.68
CA TYR A 497 11.82 11.25 -43.16
C TYR A 497 13.18 10.96 -42.52
N GLY A 498 13.31 9.93 -41.70
CA GLY A 498 14.57 9.52 -41.07
C GLY A 498 14.97 10.38 -39.86
N THR A 499 15.93 9.85 -39.12
CA THR A 499 16.63 10.54 -38.02
C THR A 499 18.04 10.91 -38.48
N PHE A 500 18.51 12.11 -38.17
CA PHE A 500 19.86 12.54 -38.49
C PHE A 500 20.73 12.48 -37.26
N TYR A 501 21.96 11.99 -37.39
CA TYR A 501 22.94 11.96 -36.31
C TYR A 501 24.28 12.50 -36.81
N LEU A 502 25.03 13.14 -35.90
CA LEU A 502 26.31 13.77 -36.25
C LEU A 502 27.47 12.80 -36.00
N GLU A 503 28.21 12.49 -37.06
CA GLU A 503 29.50 11.79 -37.03
C GLU A 503 30.67 12.77 -37.29
N LEU A 504 31.90 12.24 -37.23
CA LEU A 504 33.11 13.01 -37.46
C LEU A 504 33.13 13.70 -38.84
N ASP A 505 32.52 13.07 -39.83
CA ASP A 505 32.50 13.53 -41.24
C ASP A 505 31.26 14.39 -41.59
N GLY A 506 30.35 14.64 -40.60
CA GLY A 506 29.15 15.44 -40.79
C GLY A 506 27.86 14.70 -40.46
N TRP A 507 26.71 15.33 -40.81
CA TRP A 507 25.39 14.77 -40.57
C TRP A 507 25.13 13.57 -41.49
N ARG A 508 24.72 12.43 -40.86
CA ARG A 508 24.24 11.22 -41.55
C ARG A 508 22.79 10.97 -41.24
N GLN A 509 22.09 10.40 -42.20
CA GLN A 509 20.69 10.04 -42.05
C GLN A 509 20.55 8.53 -41.80
N VAL A 510 19.81 8.20 -40.80
CA VAL A 510 19.28 6.83 -40.51
C VAL A 510 17.81 6.83 -40.91
N HIS A 511 17.39 5.84 -41.69
CA HIS A 511 16.02 5.67 -42.11
C HIS A 511 15.62 4.20 -42.06
N ARG A 512 14.71 3.88 -41.19
CA ARG A 512 14.23 2.50 -40.92
C ARG A 512 15.35 1.51 -40.58
N GLN A 513 16.39 2.00 -39.94
CA GLN A 513 17.55 1.23 -39.51
C GLN A 513 17.84 1.51 -38.04
N GLU A 514 18.80 0.78 -37.51
CA GLU A 514 19.26 0.87 -36.12
C GLU A 514 20.71 1.34 -36.11
N ILE A 515 21.05 2.25 -35.20
CA ILE A 515 22.41 2.70 -34.94
C ILE A 515 22.72 2.64 -33.44
N PRO A 516 23.98 2.38 -33.06
CA PRO A 516 24.44 2.51 -31.69
C PRO A 516 24.51 4.00 -31.30
N LEU A 517 24.19 4.29 -30.04
CA LEU A 517 24.32 5.60 -29.42
C LEU A 517 25.49 5.66 -28.45
N HIS A 518 26.38 6.62 -28.64
CA HIS A 518 27.47 6.90 -27.72
C HIS A 518 27.19 8.19 -26.94
N PRO A 519 27.68 8.34 -25.71
CA PRO A 519 27.58 9.61 -24.99
C PRO A 519 28.11 10.79 -25.86
N GLY A 520 27.29 11.84 -25.98
CA GLY A 520 27.59 12.99 -26.84
C GLY A 520 27.07 12.85 -28.28
N THR A 521 26.42 11.75 -28.66
CA THR A 521 25.78 11.62 -29.99
C THR A 521 24.69 12.68 -30.14
N ARG A 522 24.83 13.53 -31.19
CA ARG A 522 23.87 14.59 -31.51
C ARG A 522 22.88 14.09 -32.55
N LEU A 523 21.59 14.41 -32.31
CA LEU A 523 20.45 13.89 -33.05
C LEU A 523 19.52 15.00 -33.50
N ARG A 524 18.90 14.82 -34.69
CA ARG A 524 17.78 15.63 -35.19
C ARG A 524 16.75 14.70 -35.81
N PHE A 525 15.47 14.95 -35.55
CA PHE A 525 14.40 14.05 -35.97
C PHE A 525 13.63 14.64 -37.16
N GLY A 526 13.56 13.91 -38.26
CA GLY A 526 12.75 14.20 -39.44
C GLY A 526 13.28 15.28 -40.38
N SER A 527 14.20 16.13 -39.92
CA SER A 527 14.85 17.17 -40.71
C SER A 527 16.27 17.44 -40.22
N ASN A 528 17.18 17.75 -41.12
CA ASN A 528 18.54 18.22 -40.78
C ASN A 528 18.58 19.65 -40.18
N GLU A 529 17.47 20.38 -40.23
CA GLU A 529 17.26 21.67 -39.60
C GLU A 529 16.40 21.61 -38.35
N GLY A 530 15.96 20.40 -37.96
CA GLY A 530 15.15 20.17 -36.78
C GLY A 530 15.88 20.41 -35.46
N ARG A 531 15.18 20.36 -34.36
CA ARG A 531 15.69 20.57 -32.98
C ARG A 531 16.94 19.73 -32.74
N LEU A 532 18.01 20.38 -32.24
CA LEU A 532 19.27 19.71 -31.93
C LEU A 532 19.22 19.12 -30.53
N LEU A 533 19.36 17.81 -30.46
CA LEU A 533 19.32 17.01 -29.23
C LEU A 533 20.64 16.24 -29.07
N GLU A 534 21.02 15.96 -27.83
CA GLU A 534 22.23 15.22 -27.49
C GLU A 534 21.87 14.01 -26.58
N PHE A 535 22.39 12.84 -26.88
CA PHE A 535 22.36 11.70 -26.01
C PHE A 535 23.45 11.81 -24.95
N VAL A 536 23.05 11.87 -23.66
CA VAL A 536 23.96 12.09 -22.54
C VAL A 536 23.94 10.94 -21.55
N VAL A 537 25.15 10.65 -21.04
CA VAL A 537 25.34 9.68 -19.94
C VAL A 537 26.18 10.40 -18.88
N GLU A 538 25.56 10.89 -17.83
CA GLU A 538 26.20 11.71 -16.81
C GLU A 538 26.24 11.00 -15.46
N SER A 539 27.39 11.00 -14.81
CA SER A 539 27.53 10.62 -13.42
C SER A 539 27.13 11.81 -12.54
N ARG A 540 26.08 11.71 -11.77
CA ARG A 540 25.62 12.80 -10.91
C ARG A 540 26.71 13.15 -9.89
N PRO A 541 27.14 14.42 -9.77
CA PRO A 541 28.04 14.82 -8.70
C PRO A 541 27.33 14.64 -7.35
N ALA A 542 28.05 14.16 -6.34
CA ALA A 542 27.57 14.10 -4.98
C ALA A 542 27.33 15.54 -4.49
N SER A 543 26.07 15.91 -4.26
CA SER A 543 25.68 17.12 -3.54
C SER A 543 25.66 16.84 -2.05
#